data_b94f392d15a419a5b91e5b1144e1aaca
#
_entry.id   b94f392d15a419a5b91e5b1144e1aaca
#
_cell.length_a   1.000
_cell.length_b   1.000
_cell.length_c   1.000
_cell.angle_alpha   90.00
_cell.angle_beta   90.00
_cell.angle_gamma   90.00
#
_symmetry.space_group_name_H-M   'P 1'
#
loop_
_entity.id
_entity.type
_entity.pdbx_description
1 polymer ?
#
loop_
_entity_poly.entity_id
_entity_poly.type
_entity_poly.pdbx_seq_one_letter_code
_entity_poly.pdbx_strand_id
1 'polypeptide(L)'
;MNLQFIKIKIEEQIAVITLDNPPVNILTPKVIEEIDITFKELEASPQVKVIIFTSAGTNAFIAGADIKVIGQINSPQEAEKLALTGQAVFNRIENSKKVAIAAIHGVCVGGGCELVMAFHIRVASERAKFGQPEINLGIIPGFGGTQRLARIVGLSKARELVLTGDMINAQEAFRLGLVDRLVPDGELIKQTMGLAKKIASKSLVTIELAQQAMTEGFKTSLEAGLKREAELFAKVAQSADMKEGIKAFLEKRQPKFQDK
;
A
#
# COMPACT_ATOMS: atom_id res chain seq x y z
N MET A 1 -4.74 -21.40 4.90
CA MET A 1 -3.36 -21.24 4.40
C MET A 1 -2.36 -21.62 5.47
N ASN A 2 -1.24 -22.22 5.08
CA ASN A 2 -0.12 -22.40 6.02
C ASN A 2 0.92 -21.30 5.71
N LEU A 3 0.68 -20.08 6.22
CA LEU A 3 1.58 -18.93 6.10
C LEU A 3 2.60 -18.99 7.23
N GLN A 4 3.88 -18.84 6.88
CA GLN A 4 4.98 -18.91 7.85
C GLN A 4 5.28 -17.52 8.46
N PHE A 5 5.20 -16.48 7.64
CA PHE A 5 5.65 -15.13 7.99
C PHE A 5 4.50 -14.13 8.11
N ILE A 6 3.31 -14.52 7.73
CA ILE A 6 2.16 -13.61 7.73
C ILE A 6 1.08 -14.10 8.68
N LYS A 7 0.62 -13.20 9.55
CA LYS A 7 -0.54 -13.38 10.42
C LYS A 7 -1.67 -12.49 9.94
N ILE A 8 -2.90 -13.02 9.93
CA ILE A 8 -4.09 -12.29 9.47
C ILE A 8 -5.12 -12.29 10.59
N LYS A 9 -5.66 -11.11 10.90
CA LYS A 9 -6.84 -10.93 11.75
C LYS A 9 -7.90 -10.17 10.99
N ILE A 10 -9.13 -10.67 10.93
CA ILE A 10 -10.27 -9.99 10.30
C ILE A 10 -11.24 -9.57 11.38
N GLU A 11 -11.62 -8.30 11.39
CA GLU A 11 -12.54 -7.70 12.34
C GLU A 11 -13.28 -6.53 11.66
N GLU A 12 -14.60 -6.46 11.80
CA GLU A 12 -15.42 -5.36 11.26
C GLU A 12 -15.15 -5.05 9.76
N GLN A 13 -15.03 -6.08 8.93
CA GLN A 13 -14.69 -5.99 7.49
C GLN A 13 -13.29 -5.42 7.18
N ILE A 14 -12.41 -5.39 8.17
CA ILE A 14 -11.02 -4.94 8.05
C ILE A 14 -10.11 -6.15 8.30
N ALA A 15 -9.25 -6.45 7.34
CA ALA A 15 -8.19 -7.43 7.50
C ALA A 15 -6.90 -6.71 7.94
N VAL A 16 -6.31 -7.16 9.02
CA VAL A 16 -4.98 -6.72 9.49
C VAL A 16 -3.98 -7.82 9.17
N ILE A 17 -3.05 -7.52 8.28
CA ILE A 17 -1.91 -8.34 7.92
C ILE A 17 -0.73 -7.91 8.78
N THR A 18 -0.11 -8.83 9.49
CA THR A 18 1.13 -8.59 10.22
C THR A 18 2.24 -9.48 9.66
N LEU A 19 3.24 -8.86 9.04
CA LEU A 19 4.48 -9.54 8.64
C LEU A 19 5.33 -9.79 9.90
N ASP A 20 5.78 -11.02 10.10
CA ASP A 20 6.60 -11.44 11.25
C ASP A 20 7.77 -12.31 10.75
N ASN A 21 8.83 -11.67 10.26
CA ASN A 21 10.07 -12.29 9.78
C ASN A 21 11.27 -11.68 10.52
N PRO A 22 11.50 -12.05 11.79
CA PRO A 22 12.57 -11.48 12.59
C PRO A 22 13.97 -11.75 12.01
N PRO A 23 14.99 -10.90 12.33
CA PRO A 23 14.89 -9.79 13.29
C PRO A 23 14.39 -8.46 12.70
N VAL A 24 14.38 -8.27 11.38
CA VAL A 24 14.14 -6.96 10.74
C VAL A 24 13.16 -7.01 9.55
N ASN A 25 12.39 -8.06 9.47
CA ASN A 25 11.30 -8.24 8.47
C ASN A 25 11.75 -8.09 7.02
N ILE A 26 12.90 -8.71 6.64
CA ILE A 26 13.38 -8.65 5.26
C ILE A 26 12.40 -9.32 4.29
N LEU A 27 12.31 -8.79 3.08
CA LEU A 27 11.54 -9.37 1.99
C LEU A 27 12.34 -10.49 1.30
N THR A 28 12.17 -11.71 1.81
CA THR A 28 12.64 -12.91 1.10
C THR A 28 11.68 -13.27 -0.04
N PRO A 29 12.09 -14.09 -1.03
CA PRO A 29 11.16 -14.58 -2.06
C PRO A 29 9.91 -15.24 -1.47
N LYS A 30 10.06 -15.97 -0.34
CA LYS A 30 8.93 -16.60 0.35
C LYS A 30 7.98 -15.59 0.99
N VAL A 31 8.51 -14.53 1.61
CA VAL A 31 7.69 -13.43 2.15
C VAL A 31 6.92 -12.73 1.03
N ILE A 32 7.56 -12.44 -0.11
CA ILE A 32 6.90 -11.83 -1.28
C ILE A 32 5.78 -12.73 -1.81
N GLU A 33 6.02 -14.05 -1.91
CA GLU A 33 5.00 -15.03 -2.28
C GLU A 33 3.81 -15.04 -1.31
N GLU A 34 4.07 -15.02 0.00
CA GLU A 34 3.01 -15.01 1.01
C GLU A 34 2.20 -13.71 0.99
N ILE A 35 2.85 -12.56 0.73
CA ILE A 35 2.16 -11.29 0.52
C ILE A 35 1.21 -11.41 -0.68
N ASP A 36 1.68 -11.95 -1.81
CA ASP A 36 0.87 -12.10 -3.04
C ASP A 36 -0.35 -13.00 -2.82
N ILE A 37 -0.14 -14.17 -2.20
CA ILE A 37 -1.23 -15.10 -1.88
C ILE A 37 -2.24 -14.45 -0.94
N THR A 38 -1.76 -13.77 0.09
CA THR A 38 -2.61 -13.09 1.08
C THR A 38 -3.47 -12.01 0.44
N PHE A 39 -2.88 -11.15 -0.39
CA PHE A 39 -3.65 -10.10 -1.07
C PHE A 39 -4.69 -10.69 -2.03
N LYS A 40 -4.35 -11.74 -2.80
CA LYS A 40 -5.31 -12.44 -3.67
C LYS A 40 -6.54 -12.95 -2.93
N GLU A 41 -6.32 -13.58 -1.78
CA GLU A 41 -7.42 -14.15 -0.99
C GLU A 41 -8.27 -13.07 -0.30
N LEU A 42 -7.63 -12.06 0.28
CA LEU A 42 -8.36 -10.97 0.92
C LEU A 42 -9.14 -10.12 -0.10
N GLU A 43 -8.60 -9.94 -1.30
CA GLU A 43 -9.29 -9.24 -2.38
C GLU A 43 -10.54 -10.00 -2.84
N ALA A 44 -10.48 -11.33 -2.91
CA ALA A 44 -11.61 -12.18 -3.26
C ALA A 44 -12.64 -12.33 -2.12
N SER A 45 -12.28 -12.00 -0.88
CA SER A 45 -13.14 -12.19 0.28
C SER A 45 -14.26 -11.13 0.35
N PRO A 46 -15.55 -11.53 0.37
CA PRO A 46 -16.65 -10.59 0.58
C PRO A 46 -16.71 -10.03 2.00
N GLN A 47 -15.99 -10.63 2.93
CA GLN A 47 -15.93 -10.20 4.34
C GLN A 47 -14.95 -9.07 4.57
N VAL A 48 -14.16 -8.65 3.55
CA VAL A 48 -13.11 -7.64 3.68
C VAL A 48 -13.40 -6.48 2.75
N LYS A 49 -13.35 -5.25 3.30
CA LYS A 49 -13.41 -3.99 2.55
C LYS A 49 -12.10 -3.24 2.58
N VAL A 50 -11.36 -3.33 3.69
CA VAL A 50 -10.11 -2.63 3.90
C VAL A 50 -9.04 -3.60 4.37
N ILE A 51 -7.83 -3.47 3.86
CA ILE A 51 -6.67 -4.24 4.23
C ILE A 51 -5.67 -3.29 4.90
N ILE A 52 -5.29 -3.57 6.15
CA ILE A 52 -4.18 -2.90 6.84
C ILE A 52 -2.98 -3.85 6.80
N PHE A 53 -1.83 -3.35 6.40
CA PHE A 53 -0.57 -4.07 6.46
C PHE A 53 0.35 -3.42 7.48
N THR A 54 0.87 -4.20 8.39
CA THR A 54 1.89 -3.80 9.36
C THR A 54 2.91 -4.92 9.55
N SER A 55 3.89 -4.72 10.42
CA SER A 55 4.87 -5.75 10.75
C SER A 55 5.07 -5.89 12.26
N ALA A 56 5.59 -7.03 12.67
CA ALA A 56 5.97 -7.30 14.04
C ALA A 56 7.31 -6.64 14.40
N GLY A 57 7.58 -6.53 15.70
CA GLY A 57 8.78 -5.86 16.22
C GLY A 57 8.58 -4.38 16.47
N THR A 58 9.65 -3.68 16.85
CA THR A 58 9.57 -2.27 17.25
C THR A 58 10.54 -1.36 16.49
N ASN A 59 11.67 -1.89 16.01
CA ASN A 59 12.76 -1.08 15.46
C ASN A 59 12.70 -0.98 13.93
N ALA A 60 12.36 -2.08 13.25
CA ALA A 60 12.27 -2.14 11.82
C ALA A 60 10.86 -2.55 11.39
N PHE A 61 10.27 -1.75 10.50
CA PHE A 61 9.07 -2.15 9.77
C PHE A 61 9.45 -3.20 8.73
N ILE A 62 10.28 -2.84 7.76
CA ILE A 62 10.87 -3.75 6.76
C ILE A 62 12.23 -3.15 6.34
N ALA A 63 13.32 -3.89 6.59
CA ALA A 63 14.68 -3.41 6.34
C ALA A 63 15.22 -3.76 4.94
N GLY A 64 14.34 -3.91 3.96
CA GLY A 64 14.72 -4.15 2.56
C GLY A 64 14.50 -5.58 2.08
N ALA A 65 15.03 -5.87 0.89
CA ALA A 65 15.04 -7.20 0.30
C ALA A 65 16.19 -8.06 0.85
N ASP A 66 16.13 -9.36 0.60
CA ASP A 66 17.16 -10.30 1.02
C ASP A 66 18.45 -10.14 0.18
N ILE A 67 19.45 -9.49 0.77
CA ILE A 67 20.75 -9.24 0.13
C ILE A 67 21.48 -10.54 -0.22
N LYS A 68 21.25 -11.65 0.50
CA LYS A 68 21.86 -12.95 0.18
C LYS A 68 21.31 -13.48 -1.14
N VAL A 69 20.02 -13.31 -1.39
CA VAL A 69 19.39 -13.69 -2.67
C VAL A 69 19.92 -12.82 -3.81
N ILE A 70 20.03 -11.52 -3.58
CA ILE A 70 20.58 -10.57 -4.57
C ILE A 70 22.04 -10.93 -4.89
N GLY A 71 22.85 -11.26 -3.88
CA GLY A 71 24.25 -11.65 -4.06
C GLY A 71 24.47 -12.98 -4.80
N GLN A 72 23.42 -13.78 -5.00
CA GLN A 72 23.46 -15.03 -5.75
C GLN A 72 23.03 -14.88 -7.22
N ILE A 73 22.70 -13.68 -7.66
CA ILE A 73 22.32 -13.42 -9.06
C ILE A 73 23.55 -13.58 -9.95
N ASN A 74 23.45 -14.47 -10.96
CA ASN A 74 24.57 -14.80 -11.84
C ASN A 74 24.32 -14.36 -13.30
N SER A 75 23.15 -13.84 -13.62
CA SER A 75 22.82 -13.38 -14.96
C SER A 75 21.88 -12.17 -14.97
N PRO A 76 21.92 -11.33 -16.03
CA PRO A 76 20.95 -10.25 -16.20
C PRO A 76 19.49 -10.74 -16.20
N GLN A 77 19.24 -11.91 -16.76
CA GLN A 77 17.92 -12.52 -16.85
C GLN A 77 17.36 -12.90 -15.47
N GLU A 78 18.22 -13.42 -14.58
CA GLU A 78 17.83 -13.70 -13.19
C GLU A 78 17.50 -12.42 -12.43
N ALA A 79 18.31 -11.36 -12.60
CA ALA A 79 18.09 -10.05 -12.01
C ALA A 79 16.75 -9.46 -12.46
N GLU A 80 16.50 -9.46 -13.78
CA GLU A 80 15.25 -8.97 -14.35
C GLU A 80 14.03 -9.76 -13.83
N LYS A 81 14.12 -11.10 -13.82
CA LYS A 81 13.05 -11.96 -13.31
C LYS A 81 12.73 -11.67 -11.84
N LEU A 82 13.74 -11.50 -10.99
CA LEU A 82 13.55 -11.15 -9.58
C LEU A 82 12.82 -9.81 -9.44
N ALA A 83 13.28 -8.80 -10.18
CA ALA A 83 12.66 -7.47 -10.17
C ALA A 83 11.19 -7.52 -10.63
N LEU A 84 10.92 -8.17 -11.76
CA LEU A 84 9.55 -8.32 -12.31
C LEU A 84 8.63 -9.09 -11.35
N THR A 85 9.13 -10.09 -10.64
CA THR A 85 8.35 -10.84 -9.64
C THR A 85 7.91 -9.94 -8.50
N GLY A 86 8.81 -9.15 -7.90
CA GLY A 86 8.46 -8.21 -6.85
C GLY A 86 7.54 -7.09 -7.34
N GLN A 87 7.82 -6.54 -8.53
CA GLN A 87 6.96 -5.52 -9.16
C GLN A 87 5.54 -6.04 -9.40
N ALA A 88 5.36 -7.30 -9.83
CA ALA A 88 4.04 -7.88 -10.06
C ALA A 88 3.20 -7.92 -8.78
N VAL A 89 3.80 -8.29 -7.64
CA VAL A 89 3.14 -8.30 -6.34
C VAL A 89 2.76 -6.89 -5.91
N PHE A 90 3.68 -5.93 -6.03
CA PHE A 90 3.42 -4.54 -5.64
C PHE A 90 2.38 -3.88 -6.56
N ASN A 91 2.40 -4.18 -7.86
CA ASN A 91 1.38 -3.73 -8.80
C ASN A 91 -0.02 -4.29 -8.44
N ARG A 92 -0.11 -5.51 -7.90
CA ARG A 92 -1.38 -6.07 -7.40
C ARG A 92 -1.93 -5.24 -6.25
N ILE A 93 -1.09 -4.87 -5.29
CA ILE A 93 -1.48 -4.03 -4.15
C ILE A 93 -1.98 -2.67 -4.65
N GLU A 94 -1.23 -2.04 -5.55
CA GLU A 94 -1.54 -0.72 -6.13
C GLU A 94 -2.85 -0.71 -6.93
N ASN A 95 -3.21 -1.83 -7.57
CA ASN A 95 -4.43 -1.95 -8.35
C ASN A 95 -5.55 -2.73 -7.62
N SER A 96 -5.38 -2.99 -6.32
CA SER A 96 -6.38 -3.71 -5.54
C SER A 96 -7.70 -2.93 -5.47
N LYS A 97 -8.80 -3.66 -5.59
CA LYS A 97 -10.16 -3.12 -5.41
C LYS A 97 -10.46 -2.79 -3.95
N LYS A 98 -9.82 -3.48 -3.02
CA LYS A 98 -9.91 -3.19 -1.59
C LYS A 98 -8.96 -2.06 -1.22
N VAL A 99 -9.37 -1.18 -0.31
CA VAL A 99 -8.45 -0.13 0.15
C VAL A 99 -7.33 -0.74 0.97
N ALA A 100 -6.09 -0.58 0.51
CA ALA A 100 -4.89 -1.06 1.19
C ALA A 100 -4.20 0.10 1.93
N ILE A 101 -3.97 -0.06 3.24
CA ILE A 101 -3.35 0.93 4.11
C ILE A 101 -2.08 0.32 4.72
N ALA A 102 -0.93 0.97 4.56
CA ALA A 102 0.29 0.62 5.28
C ALA A 102 0.34 1.37 6.62
N ALA A 103 0.53 0.62 7.72
CA ALA A 103 0.74 1.15 9.07
C ALA A 103 2.20 0.95 9.45
N ILE A 104 3.01 2.00 9.36
CA ILE A 104 4.46 1.96 9.32
C ILE A 104 5.05 2.46 10.64
N HIS A 105 5.77 1.59 11.34
CA HIS A 105 6.55 1.93 12.52
C HIS A 105 8.04 1.72 12.25
N GLY A 106 8.95 2.45 12.79
CA GLY A 106 10.38 2.17 12.67
C GLY A 106 10.96 2.28 11.25
N VAL A 107 12.06 1.55 10.98
CA VAL A 107 12.82 1.63 9.73
C VAL A 107 12.08 0.93 8.59
N CYS A 108 11.89 1.65 7.48
CA CYS A 108 11.22 1.21 6.25
C CYS A 108 12.09 1.61 5.05
N VAL A 109 12.97 0.73 4.61
CA VAL A 109 13.99 1.08 3.60
C VAL A 109 14.04 0.05 2.46
N GLY A 110 14.59 0.47 1.32
CA GLY A 110 14.77 -0.37 0.14
C GLY A 110 13.46 -1.01 -0.29
N GLY A 111 13.48 -2.33 -0.52
CA GLY A 111 12.26 -3.09 -0.88
C GLY A 111 11.07 -2.87 0.06
N GLY A 112 11.31 -2.58 1.35
CA GLY A 112 10.26 -2.21 2.30
C GLY A 112 9.63 -0.86 1.97
N CYS A 113 10.43 0.14 1.63
CA CYS A 113 9.96 1.44 1.17
C CYS A 113 9.25 1.31 -0.20
N GLU A 114 9.77 0.45 -1.10
CA GLU A 114 9.13 0.15 -2.38
C GLU A 114 7.75 -0.50 -2.19
N LEU A 115 7.62 -1.43 -1.24
CA LEU A 115 6.35 -2.07 -0.90
C LEU A 115 5.31 -1.05 -0.42
N VAL A 116 5.66 -0.19 0.54
CA VAL A 116 4.67 0.76 1.11
C VAL A 116 4.23 1.82 0.11
N MET A 117 5.06 2.16 -0.88
CA MET A 117 4.68 3.04 -1.98
C MET A 117 3.61 2.45 -2.91
N ALA A 118 3.39 1.14 -2.87
CA ALA A 118 2.30 0.48 -3.59
C ALA A 118 0.95 0.51 -2.85
N PHE A 119 0.93 0.92 -1.58
CA PHE A 119 -0.30 1.04 -0.81
C PHE A 119 -1.03 2.35 -1.15
N HIS A 120 -2.36 2.32 -1.05
CA HIS A 120 -3.20 3.48 -1.33
C HIS A 120 -3.02 4.59 -0.30
N ILE A 121 -2.85 4.22 0.97
CA ILE A 121 -2.65 5.16 2.07
C ILE A 121 -1.50 4.66 2.96
N ARG A 122 -0.62 5.56 3.37
CA ARG A 122 0.51 5.30 4.26
C ARG A 122 0.35 6.11 5.54
N VAL A 123 0.16 5.40 6.65
CA VAL A 123 0.12 5.98 8.00
C VAL A 123 1.43 5.62 8.70
N ALA A 124 2.17 6.59 9.18
CA ALA A 124 3.44 6.36 9.84
C ALA A 124 3.46 6.89 11.27
N SER A 125 4.14 6.18 12.17
CA SER A 125 4.50 6.76 13.47
C SER A 125 5.63 7.76 13.31
N GLU A 126 5.75 8.70 14.25
CA GLU A 126 6.82 9.72 14.29
C GLU A 126 8.23 9.13 14.34
N ARG A 127 8.37 7.86 14.74
CA ARG A 127 9.64 7.12 14.78
C ARG A 127 10.06 6.53 13.45
N ALA A 128 9.17 6.47 12.48
CA ALA A 128 9.46 5.84 11.20
C ALA A 128 10.56 6.59 10.44
N LYS A 129 11.37 5.81 9.69
CA LYS A 129 12.40 6.33 8.81
C LYS A 129 12.28 5.67 7.46
N PHE A 130 12.51 6.42 6.40
CA PHE A 130 12.34 5.97 5.02
C PHE A 130 13.61 6.22 4.22
N GLY A 131 13.89 5.38 3.23
CA GLY A 131 15.01 5.57 2.31
C GLY A 131 15.09 4.51 1.24
N GLN A 132 15.92 4.79 0.24
CA GLN A 132 16.27 3.87 -0.85
C GLN A 132 17.81 3.70 -0.87
N PRO A 133 18.38 2.90 0.06
CA PRO A 133 19.82 2.82 0.25
C PRO A 133 20.55 1.86 -0.71
N GLU A 134 19.86 1.35 -1.71
CA GLU A 134 20.36 0.35 -2.66
C GLU A 134 21.66 0.77 -3.34
N ILE A 135 21.83 2.07 -3.60
CA ILE A 135 23.03 2.63 -4.23
C ILE A 135 24.32 2.32 -3.44
N ASN A 136 24.22 2.22 -2.10
CA ASN A 136 25.34 1.88 -1.23
C ASN A 136 25.82 0.44 -1.44
N LEU A 137 25.03 -0.40 -2.10
CA LEU A 137 25.35 -1.78 -2.47
C LEU A 137 25.74 -1.90 -3.96
N GLY A 138 25.83 -0.78 -4.69
CA GLY A 138 26.10 -0.78 -6.13
C GLY A 138 24.92 -1.28 -6.98
N ILE A 139 23.70 -1.23 -6.46
CA ILE A 139 22.49 -1.60 -7.18
C ILE A 139 21.48 -0.45 -7.16
N ILE A 140 20.41 -0.59 -7.92
CA ILE A 140 19.28 0.36 -7.93
C ILE A 140 18.05 -0.29 -7.28
N PRO A 141 17.07 0.50 -6.80
CA PRO A 141 15.76 -0.02 -6.41
C PRO A 141 15.14 -0.84 -7.54
N GLY A 142 14.78 -2.10 -7.28
CA GLY A 142 14.36 -3.05 -8.31
C GLY A 142 12.85 -3.35 -8.31
N PHE A 143 12.13 -3.05 -7.22
CA PHE A 143 10.70 -3.39 -7.09
C PHE A 143 9.77 -2.19 -7.39
N GLY A 144 10.30 -1.15 -8.02
CA GLY A 144 9.55 0.01 -8.48
C GLY A 144 9.89 1.32 -7.77
N GLY A 145 10.90 1.33 -6.88
CA GLY A 145 11.28 2.51 -6.09
C GLY A 145 11.65 3.72 -6.96
N THR A 146 12.44 3.52 -8.01
CA THR A 146 12.79 4.59 -8.95
C THR A 146 11.58 5.24 -9.61
N GLN A 147 10.51 4.48 -9.80
CA GLN A 147 9.30 4.92 -10.49
C GLN A 147 8.27 5.51 -9.55
N ARG A 148 7.94 4.80 -8.44
CA ARG A 148 6.92 5.23 -7.50
C ARG A 148 7.39 6.43 -6.67
N LEU A 149 8.65 6.41 -6.20
CA LEU A 149 9.17 7.52 -5.41
C LEU A 149 9.13 8.84 -6.21
N ALA A 150 9.60 8.82 -7.47
CA ALA A 150 9.60 10.01 -8.31
C ALA A 150 8.19 10.56 -8.59
N ARG A 151 7.16 9.71 -8.63
CA ARG A 151 5.77 10.11 -8.81
C ARG A 151 5.14 10.67 -7.53
N ILE A 152 5.62 10.24 -6.38
CA ILE A 152 5.11 10.66 -5.07
C ILE A 152 5.78 11.96 -4.62
N VAL A 153 7.13 12.01 -4.60
CA VAL A 153 7.87 13.13 -4.00
C VAL A 153 8.46 14.11 -5.03
N GLY A 154 8.20 13.86 -6.31
CA GLY A 154 8.80 14.62 -7.43
C GLY A 154 10.20 14.11 -7.79
N LEU A 155 10.57 14.28 -9.07
CA LEU A 155 11.78 13.69 -9.64
C LEU A 155 13.08 14.17 -8.97
N SER A 156 13.15 15.47 -8.62
CA SER A 156 14.35 16.06 -8.02
C SER A 156 14.65 15.44 -6.65
N LYS A 157 13.65 15.36 -5.77
CA LYS A 157 13.81 14.77 -4.44
C LYS A 157 14.03 13.25 -4.49
N ALA A 158 13.37 12.57 -5.42
CA ALA A 158 13.61 11.15 -5.63
C ALA A 158 15.06 10.87 -6.06
N ARG A 159 15.62 11.71 -6.95
CA ARG A 159 17.05 11.60 -7.34
C ARG A 159 17.98 11.78 -6.15
N GLU A 160 17.74 12.81 -5.33
CA GLU A 160 18.53 13.00 -4.12
C GLU A 160 18.52 11.75 -3.25
N LEU A 161 17.34 11.24 -2.87
CA LEU A 161 17.20 10.10 -1.96
C LEU A 161 17.79 8.80 -2.54
N VAL A 162 17.58 8.53 -3.83
CA VAL A 162 18.09 7.31 -4.47
C VAL A 162 19.59 7.38 -4.71
N LEU A 163 20.13 8.54 -5.10
CA LEU A 163 21.55 8.66 -5.47
C LEU A 163 22.48 8.87 -4.26
N THR A 164 21.94 9.38 -3.15
CA THR A 164 22.70 9.46 -1.88
C THR A 164 22.52 8.20 -1.04
N GLY A 165 21.36 7.53 -1.15
CA GLY A 165 20.99 6.44 -0.26
C GLY A 165 20.64 6.88 1.16
N ASP A 166 20.42 8.18 1.37
CA ASP A 166 20.09 8.75 2.66
C ASP A 166 18.68 8.38 3.13
N MET A 167 18.53 8.32 4.44
CA MET A 167 17.22 8.15 5.08
C MET A 167 16.65 9.49 5.50
N ILE A 168 15.32 9.62 5.36
CA ILE A 168 14.56 10.75 5.91
C ILE A 168 13.70 10.29 7.09
N ASN A 169 13.42 11.20 8.02
CA ASN A 169 12.49 10.93 9.11
C ASN A 169 11.02 11.02 8.68
N ALA A 170 10.12 10.63 9.56
CA ALA A 170 8.69 10.58 9.28
C ALA A 170 8.08 11.96 9.00
N GLN A 171 8.56 13.04 9.64
CA GLN A 171 8.11 14.40 9.40
C GLN A 171 8.45 14.86 7.98
N GLU A 172 9.68 14.59 7.53
CA GLU A 172 10.10 14.93 6.17
C GLU A 172 9.35 14.06 5.14
N ALA A 173 9.16 12.76 5.42
CA ALA A 173 8.36 11.88 4.58
C ALA A 173 6.91 12.37 4.44
N PHE A 174 6.31 12.86 5.52
CA PHE A 174 4.98 13.47 5.50
C PHE A 174 4.95 14.78 4.71
N ARG A 175 5.93 15.66 4.91
CA ARG A 175 6.06 16.93 4.15
C ARG A 175 6.19 16.70 2.64
N LEU A 176 6.85 15.62 2.25
CA LEU A 176 7.06 15.25 0.83
C LEU A 176 5.88 14.47 0.22
N GLY A 177 4.87 14.09 0.99
CA GLY A 177 3.76 13.26 0.54
C GLY A 177 4.08 11.76 0.42
N LEU A 178 5.27 11.33 0.88
CA LEU A 178 5.58 9.89 0.98
C LEU A 178 4.74 9.21 2.07
N VAL A 179 4.35 9.94 3.09
CA VAL A 179 3.43 9.54 4.15
C VAL A 179 2.19 10.42 4.11
N ASP A 180 1.00 9.82 4.16
CA ASP A 180 -0.28 10.52 4.08
C ASP A 180 -0.77 10.99 5.45
N ARG A 181 -0.35 10.29 6.52
CA ARG A 181 -0.67 10.64 7.92
C ARG A 181 0.49 10.32 8.82
N LEU A 182 0.82 11.29 9.67
CA LEU A 182 1.78 11.13 10.76
C LEU A 182 1.03 11.05 12.08
N VAL A 183 1.37 10.07 12.91
CA VAL A 183 0.72 9.84 14.20
C VAL A 183 1.74 9.66 15.31
N PRO A 184 1.40 10.02 16.57
CA PRO A 184 2.28 9.81 17.72
C PRO A 184 2.68 8.33 17.88
N ASP A 185 3.87 8.11 18.43
CA ASP A 185 4.32 6.76 18.76
C ASP A 185 3.35 6.09 19.75
N GLY A 186 3.04 4.81 19.51
CA GLY A 186 2.04 4.06 20.28
C GLY A 186 0.58 4.20 19.79
N GLU A 187 0.25 5.22 18.99
CA GLU A 187 -1.11 5.43 18.46
C GLU A 187 -1.31 4.84 17.06
N LEU A 188 -0.27 4.31 16.40
CA LEU A 188 -0.29 3.92 14.99
C LEU A 188 -1.45 2.99 14.63
N ILE A 189 -1.56 1.85 15.29
CA ILE A 189 -2.60 0.85 14.97
C ILE A 189 -3.99 1.40 15.27
N LYS A 190 -4.17 2.09 16.40
CA LYS A 190 -5.45 2.70 16.78
C LYS A 190 -5.93 3.73 15.75
N GLN A 191 -5.04 4.64 15.32
CA GLN A 191 -5.36 5.69 14.34
C GLN A 191 -5.61 5.09 12.96
N THR A 192 -4.81 4.10 12.54
CA THR A 192 -5.01 3.40 11.27
C THR A 192 -6.33 2.63 11.26
N MET A 193 -6.66 1.93 12.36
CA MET A 193 -7.93 1.22 12.50
C MET A 193 -9.12 2.21 12.46
N GLY A 194 -9.02 3.38 13.10
CA GLY A 194 -10.04 4.43 13.01
C GLY A 194 -10.28 4.90 11.58
N LEU A 195 -9.20 5.10 10.80
CA LEU A 195 -9.30 5.41 9.37
C LEU A 195 -9.96 4.29 8.57
N ALA A 196 -9.52 3.05 8.81
CA ALA A 196 -10.05 1.88 8.12
C ALA A 196 -11.55 1.68 8.40
N LYS A 197 -12.02 1.85 9.66
CA LYS A 197 -13.44 1.81 10.02
C LYS A 197 -14.25 2.89 9.30
N LYS A 198 -13.70 4.12 9.20
CA LYS A 198 -14.33 5.20 8.44
C LYS A 198 -14.50 4.84 6.97
N ILE A 199 -13.52 4.20 6.36
CA ILE A 199 -13.59 3.75 4.96
C ILE A 199 -14.54 2.55 4.84
N ALA A 200 -14.42 1.54 5.69
CA ALA A 200 -15.25 0.33 5.66
C ALA A 200 -16.76 0.64 5.87
N SER A 201 -17.09 1.76 6.52
CA SER A 201 -18.48 2.23 6.64
C SER A 201 -19.10 2.74 5.33
N LYS A 202 -18.33 2.84 4.23
CA LYS A 202 -18.82 3.29 2.93
C LYS A 202 -19.18 2.09 2.05
N SER A 203 -19.94 2.37 0.98
CA SER A 203 -20.26 1.37 -0.06
C SER A 203 -18.98 0.87 -0.73
N LEU A 204 -18.76 -0.45 -0.74
CA LEU A 204 -17.62 -1.06 -1.41
C LEU A 204 -17.65 -0.80 -2.92
N VAL A 205 -18.84 -0.88 -3.54
CA VAL A 205 -19.01 -0.59 -4.98
C VAL A 205 -18.53 0.82 -5.31
N THR A 206 -18.93 1.81 -4.49
CA THR A 206 -18.54 3.20 -4.71
C THR A 206 -17.03 3.39 -4.47
N ILE A 207 -16.45 2.73 -3.45
CA ILE A 207 -15.00 2.74 -3.19
C ILE A 207 -14.24 2.18 -4.39
N GLU A 208 -14.63 1.01 -4.89
CA GLU A 208 -13.96 0.35 -6.02
C GLU A 208 -13.97 1.23 -7.28
N LEU A 209 -15.14 1.81 -7.61
CA LEU A 209 -15.27 2.68 -8.78
C LEU A 209 -14.51 4.00 -8.63
N ALA A 210 -14.49 4.58 -7.43
CA ALA A 210 -13.70 5.78 -7.16
C ALA A 210 -12.18 5.50 -7.26
N GLN A 211 -11.69 4.40 -6.70
CA GLN A 211 -10.28 3.99 -6.86
C GLN A 211 -9.93 3.75 -8.33
N GLN A 212 -10.81 3.06 -9.07
CA GLN A 212 -10.61 2.81 -10.48
C GLN A 212 -10.51 4.12 -11.28
N ALA A 213 -11.42 5.08 -11.02
CA ALA A 213 -11.39 6.40 -11.68
C ALA A 213 -10.07 7.13 -11.43
N MET A 214 -9.61 7.18 -10.16
CA MET A 214 -8.34 7.83 -9.80
C MET A 214 -7.13 7.11 -10.42
N THR A 215 -7.05 5.79 -10.30
CA THR A 215 -5.89 5.00 -10.75
C THR A 215 -5.76 5.01 -12.27
N GLU A 216 -6.86 4.84 -13.02
CA GLU A 216 -6.85 4.85 -14.48
C GLU A 216 -6.66 6.28 -15.00
N GLY A 217 -7.34 7.27 -14.41
CA GLY A 217 -7.23 8.66 -14.81
C GLY A 217 -5.82 9.23 -14.62
N PHE A 218 -5.15 8.87 -13.52
CA PHE A 218 -3.77 9.33 -13.25
C PHE A 218 -2.74 8.82 -14.29
N LYS A 219 -3.04 7.73 -14.97
CA LYS A 219 -2.16 7.12 -15.99
C LYS A 219 -2.39 7.68 -17.40
N THR A 220 -3.35 8.60 -17.58
CA THR A 220 -3.77 9.10 -18.89
C THR A 220 -3.77 10.64 -18.94
N SER A 221 -4.23 11.24 -20.06
CA SER A 221 -4.50 12.67 -20.12
C SER A 221 -5.70 13.03 -19.24
N LEU A 222 -5.76 14.27 -18.76
CA LEU A 222 -6.90 14.77 -17.99
C LEU A 222 -8.24 14.54 -18.72
N GLU A 223 -8.27 14.81 -20.03
CA GLU A 223 -9.47 14.62 -20.86
C GLU A 223 -9.93 13.15 -20.86
N ALA A 224 -9.02 12.21 -21.07
CA ALA A 224 -9.32 10.79 -21.04
C ALA A 224 -9.75 10.34 -19.63
N GLY A 225 -9.10 10.86 -18.59
CA GLY A 225 -9.46 10.61 -17.19
C GLY A 225 -10.87 11.09 -16.85
N LEU A 226 -11.24 12.31 -17.25
CA LEU A 226 -12.59 12.87 -17.04
C LEU A 226 -13.67 12.06 -17.77
N LYS A 227 -13.39 11.60 -18.99
CA LYS A 227 -14.32 10.70 -19.72
C LYS A 227 -14.50 9.40 -18.95
N ARG A 228 -13.41 8.80 -18.47
CA ARG A 228 -13.47 7.58 -17.69
C ARG A 228 -14.23 7.74 -16.38
N GLU A 229 -14.02 8.86 -15.68
CA GLU A 229 -14.76 9.21 -14.46
C GLU A 229 -16.28 9.26 -14.73
N ALA A 230 -16.72 9.89 -15.82
CA ALA A 230 -18.14 9.95 -16.19
C ALA A 230 -18.74 8.56 -16.47
N GLU A 231 -17.98 7.67 -17.15
CA GLU A 231 -18.40 6.28 -17.38
C GLU A 231 -18.58 5.50 -16.06
N LEU A 232 -17.64 5.69 -15.12
CA LEU A 232 -17.69 5.02 -13.82
C LEU A 232 -18.77 5.61 -12.92
N PHE A 233 -18.98 6.93 -12.96
CA PHE A 233 -20.10 7.58 -12.27
C PHE A 233 -21.46 7.05 -12.76
N ALA A 234 -21.63 6.83 -14.06
CA ALA A 234 -22.83 6.23 -14.61
C ALA A 234 -23.08 4.82 -14.06
N LYS A 235 -22.00 4.03 -13.78
CA LYS A 235 -22.13 2.73 -13.11
C LYS A 235 -22.58 2.87 -11.65
N VAL A 236 -22.06 3.85 -10.92
CA VAL A 236 -22.52 4.14 -9.54
C VAL A 236 -24.02 4.44 -9.52
N ALA A 237 -24.52 5.16 -10.52
CA ALA A 237 -25.95 5.54 -10.61
C ALA A 237 -26.90 4.34 -10.67
N GLN A 238 -26.43 3.16 -11.04
CA GLN A 238 -27.21 1.93 -11.09
C GLN A 238 -27.20 1.15 -9.77
N SER A 239 -26.33 1.52 -8.81
CA SER A 239 -26.17 0.80 -7.55
C SER A 239 -27.34 1.03 -6.58
N ALA A 240 -27.68 0.00 -5.81
CA ALA A 240 -28.64 0.14 -4.70
C ALA A 240 -28.07 1.07 -3.61
N ASP A 241 -26.77 1.06 -3.42
CA ASP A 241 -26.09 1.87 -2.40
C ASP A 241 -26.15 3.38 -2.69
N MET A 242 -26.13 3.81 -3.95
CA MET A 242 -26.35 5.22 -4.30
C MET A 242 -27.75 5.67 -3.86
N LYS A 243 -28.79 4.87 -4.16
CA LYS A 243 -30.18 5.17 -3.77
C LYS A 243 -30.31 5.24 -2.26
N GLU A 244 -29.75 4.29 -1.54
CA GLU A 244 -29.74 4.26 -0.08
C GLU A 244 -28.99 5.46 0.50
N GLY A 245 -27.81 5.79 -0.04
CA GLY A 245 -27.00 6.91 0.43
C GLY A 245 -27.73 8.26 0.29
N ILE A 246 -28.36 8.51 -0.87
CA ILE A 246 -29.16 9.71 -1.11
C ILE A 246 -30.38 9.75 -0.18
N LYS A 247 -31.13 8.65 -0.07
CA LYS A 247 -32.29 8.54 0.83
C LYS A 247 -31.90 8.80 2.28
N ALA A 248 -30.86 8.15 2.77
CA ALA A 248 -30.39 8.31 4.14
C ALA A 248 -29.96 9.76 4.43
N PHE A 249 -29.29 10.42 3.48
CA PHE A 249 -28.91 11.82 3.60
C PHE A 249 -30.15 12.76 3.75
N LEU A 250 -31.18 12.58 2.88
CA LEU A 250 -32.41 13.36 2.94
C LEU A 250 -33.18 13.11 4.23
N GLU A 251 -33.18 11.89 4.74
CA GLU A 251 -33.82 11.47 6.00
C GLU A 251 -32.94 11.76 7.25
N LYS A 252 -31.75 12.35 7.10
CA LYS A 252 -30.81 12.67 8.19
C LYS A 252 -30.46 11.45 9.07
N ARG A 253 -30.30 10.28 8.48
CA ARG A 253 -29.90 9.04 9.16
C ARG A 253 -28.61 8.48 8.56
N GLN A 254 -28.00 7.52 9.25
CA GLN A 254 -26.86 6.76 8.70
C GLN A 254 -27.33 5.83 7.58
N PRO A 255 -26.60 5.76 6.44
CA PRO A 255 -26.90 4.82 5.38
C PRO A 255 -26.56 3.37 5.80
N LYS A 256 -27.30 2.42 5.23
CA LYS A 256 -27.06 0.98 5.40
C LYS A 256 -26.68 0.38 4.05
N PHE A 257 -25.42 0.53 3.69
CA PHE A 257 -24.91 0.02 2.41
C PHE A 257 -24.90 -1.51 2.37
N GLN A 258 -25.21 -2.06 1.21
CA GLN A 258 -25.27 -3.50 0.95
C GLN A 258 -24.18 -3.97 0.01
N ASP A 259 -23.34 -3.04 -0.48
CA ASP A 259 -22.25 -3.30 -1.42
C ASP A 259 -22.74 -3.87 -2.78
N LYS A 260 -23.87 -3.32 -3.25
CA LYS A 260 -24.57 -3.76 -4.48
C LYS A 260 -25.01 -2.58 -5.35
#